data_502fa00f6329719807a98d4e15b7f8a8
#
_entry.id   502fa00f6329719807a98d4e15b7f8a8
#
_cell.length_a   1.000
_cell.length_b   1.000
_cell.length_c   1.000
_cell.angle_alpha   90.00
_cell.angle_beta   90.00
_cell.angle_gamma   90.00
#
_symmetry.space_group_name_H-M   'P 1'
#
loop_
_entity.id
_entity.type
_entity.pdbx_description
1 polymer ?
#
loop_
_entity_poly.entity_id
_entity_poly.type
_entity_poly.pdbx_seq_one_letter_code
_entity_poly.pdbx_strand_id
1 'polypeptide(L)'
;MASLTAVALVCSLKSSPAASSSDLLARQVLDELAEHDVTGEVIRVVDHDIRPGVSADEGDGDEWPAVRARVTGADILLFATPTWVGHMSSVAQRVLERLDAELSENDDAGRPAMFGKVALTAVVGNEDGAHKITADLFQGLNDIGYTLPAQGGTYWNGEAMSGVDYLDLDEVPSAVASTNATAARNAAHLARALRGAPYPAG
;
A
#
# COMPACT_ATOMS: atom_id res chain seq x y z
N MET A 1 -9.16 -22.96 4.47
CA MET A 1 -8.34 -22.28 3.44
C MET A 1 -7.17 -21.65 4.15
N ALA A 2 -5.98 -21.52 3.52
CA ALA A 2 -4.87 -20.81 4.13
C ALA A 2 -5.26 -19.34 4.39
N SER A 3 -4.83 -18.78 5.52
CA SER A 3 -5.03 -17.37 5.86
C SER A 3 -4.44 -16.47 4.76
N LEU A 4 -5.06 -15.33 4.51
CA LEU A 4 -4.49 -14.29 3.65
C LEU A 4 -3.46 -13.48 4.43
N THR A 5 -2.51 -12.91 3.70
CA THR A 5 -1.49 -12.02 4.26
C THR A 5 -1.53 -10.65 3.61
N ALA A 6 -1.24 -9.61 4.38
CA ALA A 6 -1.14 -8.24 3.91
C ALA A 6 0.17 -7.59 4.37
N VAL A 7 0.75 -6.75 3.52
CA VAL A 7 1.87 -5.88 3.85
C VAL A 7 1.44 -4.44 3.64
N ALA A 8 1.59 -3.60 4.66
CA ALA A 8 1.41 -2.16 4.56
C ALA A 8 2.79 -1.48 4.41
N LEU A 9 3.04 -0.87 3.26
CA LEU A 9 4.18 0.01 3.04
C LEU A 9 3.83 1.42 3.46
N VAL A 10 4.41 1.88 4.57
CA VAL A 10 4.20 3.22 5.10
C VAL A 10 5.31 4.14 4.58
N CYS A 11 4.97 4.96 3.60
CA CYS A 11 5.89 5.86 2.90
C CYS A 11 5.97 7.26 3.56
N SER A 12 5.97 7.29 4.88
CA SER A 12 6.22 8.50 5.68
C SER A 12 7.66 9.00 5.46
N LEU A 13 7.87 10.32 5.59
CA LEU A 13 9.21 10.92 5.63
C LEU A 13 9.86 10.85 7.02
N LYS A 14 9.10 10.44 8.05
CA LYS A 14 9.58 10.31 9.44
C LYS A 14 9.90 8.84 9.72
N SER A 15 11.14 8.57 10.17
CA SER A 15 11.55 7.23 10.62
C SER A 15 10.92 6.86 11.96
N SER A 16 10.90 5.56 12.27
CA SER A 16 10.51 5.05 13.59
C SER A 16 11.49 5.54 14.68
N PRO A 17 11.02 5.81 15.89
CA PRO A 17 9.65 5.64 16.41
C PRO A 17 8.76 6.89 16.28
N ALA A 18 9.12 7.87 15.42
CA ALA A 18 8.34 9.09 15.31
C ALA A 18 6.90 8.79 14.88
N ALA A 19 5.93 9.47 15.49
CA ALA A 19 4.52 9.32 15.15
C ALA A 19 4.25 9.75 13.71
N SER A 20 3.36 9.04 13.02
CA SER A 20 3.03 9.25 11.61
C SER A 20 1.55 9.02 11.35
N SER A 21 0.88 10.01 10.78
CA SER A 21 -0.52 9.90 10.35
C SER A 21 -0.72 8.78 9.32
N SER A 22 0.23 8.58 8.40
CA SER A 22 0.17 7.49 7.43
C SER A 22 0.31 6.11 8.09
N ASP A 23 1.12 5.98 9.14
CA ASP A 23 1.24 4.74 9.91
C ASP A 23 -0.05 4.44 10.67
N LEU A 24 -0.65 5.46 11.30
CA LEU A 24 -1.92 5.31 12.00
C LEU A 24 -3.03 4.84 11.06
N LEU A 25 -3.22 5.53 9.92
CA LEU A 25 -4.25 5.15 8.94
C LEU A 25 -4.00 3.74 8.38
N ALA A 26 -2.74 3.39 8.09
CA ALA A 26 -2.39 2.06 7.60
C ALA A 26 -2.74 0.96 8.61
N ARG A 27 -2.45 1.18 9.91
CA ARG A 27 -2.81 0.22 10.98
C ARG A 27 -4.31 0.05 11.10
N GLN A 28 -5.09 1.12 11.02
CA GLN A 28 -6.54 1.05 11.04
C GLN A 28 -7.10 0.20 9.88
N VAL A 29 -6.52 0.31 8.68
CA VAL A 29 -6.91 -0.56 7.55
C VAL A 29 -6.49 -2.01 7.80
N LEU A 30 -5.32 -2.26 8.41
CA LEU A 30 -4.88 -3.62 8.76
C LEU A 30 -5.78 -4.23 9.85
N ASP A 31 -6.23 -3.44 10.83
CA ASP A 31 -7.19 -3.90 11.85
C ASP A 31 -8.51 -4.32 11.20
N GLU A 32 -9.02 -3.54 10.24
CA GLU A 32 -10.20 -3.94 9.46
C GLU A 32 -9.96 -5.19 8.59
N LEU A 33 -8.77 -5.36 8.03
CA LEU A 33 -8.40 -6.58 7.30
C LEU A 33 -8.36 -7.81 8.22
N ALA A 34 -7.94 -7.63 9.48
CA ALA A 34 -7.91 -8.70 10.48
C ALA A 34 -9.31 -9.25 10.79
N GLU A 35 -10.38 -8.41 10.77
CA GLU A 35 -11.77 -8.83 10.87
C GLU A 35 -12.21 -9.76 9.73
N HIS A 36 -11.40 -9.84 8.68
CA HIS A 36 -11.59 -10.71 7.52
C HIS A 36 -10.53 -11.82 7.41
N ASP A 37 -9.94 -12.27 8.53
CA ASP A 37 -8.93 -13.35 8.57
C ASP A 37 -7.70 -13.06 7.69
N VAL A 38 -7.26 -11.82 7.60
CA VAL A 38 -6.04 -11.39 6.93
C VAL A 38 -5.01 -11.00 7.98
N THR A 39 -3.85 -11.65 7.97
CA THR A 39 -2.74 -11.29 8.86
C THR A 39 -1.90 -10.19 8.21
N GLY A 40 -1.79 -9.03 8.86
CA GLY A 40 -1.08 -7.85 8.36
C GLY A 40 0.23 -7.58 9.06
N GLU A 41 1.19 -7.01 8.33
CA GLU A 41 2.41 -6.42 8.88
C GLU A 41 2.62 -5.01 8.32
N VAL A 42 3.37 -4.18 9.07
CA VAL A 42 3.74 -2.83 8.64
C VAL A 42 5.23 -2.76 8.38
N ILE A 43 5.60 -2.18 7.24
CA ILE A 43 6.96 -1.78 6.92
C ILE A 43 7.00 -0.26 6.78
N ARG A 44 7.72 0.41 7.68
CA ARG A 44 8.00 1.83 7.50
C ARG A 44 9.21 1.98 6.58
N VAL A 45 8.93 2.38 5.35
CA VAL A 45 9.90 2.32 4.23
C VAL A 45 11.17 3.13 4.51
N VAL A 46 11.03 4.30 5.15
CA VAL A 46 12.18 5.19 5.46
C VAL A 46 13.13 4.63 6.52
N ASP A 47 12.76 3.55 7.21
CA ASP A 47 13.64 2.85 8.16
C ASP A 47 14.63 1.92 7.44
N HIS A 48 14.49 1.77 6.11
CA HIS A 48 15.34 0.95 5.26
C HIS A 48 16.11 1.82 4.26
N ASP A 49 17.37 1.47 4.00
CA ASP A 49 18.16 2.12 2.95
C ASP A 49 17.77 1.56 1.58
N ILE A 50 16.70 2.12 1.01
CA ILE A 50 16.21 1.76 -0.32
C ILE A 50 16.83 2.70 -1.35
N ARG A 51 17.74 2.17 -2.16
CA ARG A 51 18.41 2.95 -3.20
C ARG A 51 17.46 3.34 -4.33
N PRO A 52 17.64 4.53 -4.94
CA PRO A 52 16.96 4.87 -6.20
C PRO A 52 17.32 3.88 -7.30
N GLY A 53 16.33 3.49 -8.10
CA GLY A 53 16.52 2.59 -9.23
C GLY A 53 15.23 1.87 -9.59
N VAL A 54 15.31 1.01 -10.59
CA VAL A 54 14.20 0.21 -11.13
C VAL A 54 14.50 -1.29 -11.15
N SER A 55 15.63 -1.70 -10.57
CA SER A 55 16.03 -3.11 -10.51
C SER A 55 15.57 -3.76 -9.21
N ALA A 56 15.50 -5.09 -9.18
CA ALA A 56 15.18 -5.84 -7.98
C ALA A 56 16.24 -5.68 -6.87
N ASP A 57 17.49 -5.38 -7.25
CA ASP A 57 18.63 -5.14 -6.36
C ASP A 57 19.56 -4.11 -7.01
N GLU A 58 19.84 -3.01 -6.31
CA GLU A 58 20.75 -1.93 -6.75
C GLU A 58 22.14 -2.07 -6.11
N GLY A 59 22.49 -3.23 -5.60
CA GLY A 59 23.82 -3.59 -5.12
C GLY A 59 24.06 -3.36 -3.63
N ASP A 60 25.34 -3.32 -3.26
CA ASP A 60 25.78 -3.32 -1.85
C ASP A 60 25.11 -2.23 -1.00
N GLY A 61 24.45 -2.65 0.09
CA GLY A 61 23.77 -1.76 1.02
C GLY A 61 22.32 -1.39 0.63
N ASP A 62 21.80 -1.91 -0.50
CA ASP A 62 20.38 -1.78 -0.82
C ASP A 62 19.54 -2.76 0.01
N GLU A 63 18.65 -2.24 0.85
CA GLU A 63 17.76 -3.07 1.66
C GLU A 63 16.42 -3.40 0.96
N TRP A 64 16.23 -2.90 -0.27
CA TRP A 64 15.02 -3.21 -1.05
C TRP A 64 14.79 -4.70 -1.25
N PRO A 65 15.79 -5.56 -1.54
CA PRO A 65 15.53 -6.99 -1.73
C PRO A 65 14.79 -7.66 -0.56
N ALA A 66 15.10 -7.26 0.68
CA ALA A 66 14.42 -7.79 1.86
C ALA A 66 12.98 -7.26 2.00
N VAL A 67 12.74 -5.99 1.69
CA VAL A 67 11.39 -5.39 1.66
C VAL A 67 10.58 -6.00 0.52
N ARG A 68 11.16 -6.09 -0.69
CA ARG A 68 10.58 -6.71 -1.88
C ARG A 68 10.09 -8.13 -1.59
N ALA A 69 10.89 -8.96 -0.95
CA ALA A 69 10.51 -10.34 -0.64
C ALA A 69 9.23 -10.42 0.22
N ARG A 70 9.03 -9.48 1.14
CA ARG A 70 7.81 -9.39 1.96
C ARG A 70 6.62 -8.94 1.11
N VAL A 71 6.80 -7.95 0.25
CA VAL A 71 5.76 -7.43 -0.65
C VAL A 71 5.32 -8.49 -1.65
N THR A 72 6.27 -9.16 -2.31
CA THR A 72 5.98 -10.21 -3.28
C THR A 72 5.42 -11.48 -2.63
N GLY A 73 5.69 -11.71 -1.36
CA GLY A 73 5.13 -12.84 -0.58
C GLY A 73 3.70 -12.62 -0.09
N ALA A 74 3.22 -11.37 -0.04
CA ALA A 74 1.89 -11.05 0.48
C ALA A 74 0.80 -11.19 -0.60
N ASP A 75 -0.44 -11.45 -0.16
CA ASP A 75 -1.63 -11.47 -1.03
C ASP A 75 -2.18 -10.07 -1.29
N ILE A 76 -2.03 -9.17 -0.29
CA ILE A 76 -2.57 -7.82 -0.32
C ILE A 76 -1.45 -6.84 0.00
N LEU A 77 -1.27 -5.84 -0.85
CA LEU A 77 -0.44 -4.67 -0.60
C LEU A 77 -1.33 -3.50 -0.18
N LEU A 78 -1.04 -2.89 0.96
CA LEU A 78 -1.57 -1.59 1.35
C LEU A 78 -0.48 -0.53 1.15
N PHE A 79 -0.68 0.36 0.20
CA PHE A 79 0.26 1.43 -0.11
C PHE A 79 -0.17 2.72 0.60
N ALA A 80 0.52 3.08 1.69
CA ALA A 80 0.19 4.23 2.53
C ALA A 80 1.18 5.38 2.34
N THR A 81 0.69 6.58 2.02
CA THR A 81 1.52 7.76 1.78
C THR A 81 0.90 9.03 2.36
N PRO A 82 1.72 9.96 2.86
CA PRO A 82 1.24 11.31 3.11
C PRO A 82 1.08 12.09 1.79
N THR A 83 0.28 13.15 1.85
CA THR A 83 0.20 14.17 0.81
C THR A 83 1.24 15.26 1.06
N TRP A 84 2.03 15.58 0.05
CA TRP A 84 2.97 16.70 0.04
C TRP A 84 2.85 17.47 -1.27
N VAL A 85 2.45 18.75 -1.16
CA VAL A 85 2.26 19.63 -2.34
C VAL A 85 1.34 18.98 -3.37
N GLY A 86 0.24 18.36 -2.91
CA GLY A 86 -0.73 17.65 -3.76
C GLY A 86 -0.25 16.33 -4.38
N HIS A 87 0.90 15.79 -3.94
CA HIS A 87 1.52 14.58 -4.49
C HIS A 87 1.86 13.57 -3.38
N MET A 88 2.09 12.31 -3.76
CA MET A 88 2.65 11.31 -2.86
C MET A 88 4.06 11.72 -2.41
N SER A 89 4.52 11.18 -1.30
CA SER A 89 5.89 11.42 -0.82
C SER A 89 6.94 10.90 -1.81
N SER A 90 8.16 11.47 -1.76
CA SER A 90 9.30 10.95 -2.53
C SER A 90 9.65 9.50 -2.17
N VAL A 91 9.36 9.07 -0.93
CA VAL A 91 9.53 7.69 -0.49
C VAL A 91 8.53 6.78 -1.20
N ALA A 92 7.27 7.20 -1.35
CA ALA A 92 6.26 6.47 -2.10
C ALA A 92 6.62 6.36 -3.59
N GLN A 93 7.07 7.47 -4.19
CA GLN A 93 7.52 7.47 -5.57
C GLN A 93 8.69 6.50 -5.79
N ARG A 94 9.68 6.50 -4.89
CA ARG A 94 10.81 5.57 -4.94
C ARG A 94 10.36 4.11 -4.87
N VAL A 95 9.44 3.78 -3.98
CA VAL A 95 8.89 2.42 -3.87
C VAL A 95 8.21 2.00 -5.17
N LEU A 96 7.40 2.89 -5.78
CA LEU A 96 6.74 2.60 -7.05
C LEU A 96 7.74 2.33 -8.16
N GLU A 97 8.83 3.12 -8.24
CA GLU A 97 9.94 2.90 -9.18
C GLU A 97 10.65 1.56 -8.92
N ARG A 98 10.87 1.19 -7.65
CA ARG A 98 11.51 -0.09 -7.31
C ARG A 98 10.61 -1.30 -7.63
N LEU A 99 9.29 -1.15 -7.61
CA LEU A 99 8.34 -2.18 -8.01
C LEU A 99 8.30 -2.40 -9.54
N ASP A 100 8.86 -1.51 -10.35
CA ASP A 100 9.00 -1.68 -11.81
C ASP A 100 9.72 -2.99 -12.18
N ALA A 101 10.65 -3.44 -11.34
CA ALA A 101 11.34 -4.72 -11.52
C ALA A 101 10.38 -5.91 -11.70
N GLU A 102 9.18 -5.85 -11.09
CA GLU A 102 8.20 -6.94 -11.14
C GLU A 102 7.56 -7.15 -12.52
N LEU A 103 7.68 -6.15 -13.42
CA LEU A 103 7.23 -6.28 -14.81
C LEU A 103 7.97 -7.38 -15.59
N SER A 104 9.18 -7.72 -15.18
CA SER A 104 10.03 -8.75 -15.80
C SER A 104 9.95 -10.10 -15.11
N GLU A 105 9.23 -10.20 -13.98
CA GLU A 105 9.16 -11.42 -13.18
C GLU A 105 7.90 -12.22 -13.49
N ASN A 106 8.07 -13.53 -13.60
CA ASN A 106 6.97 -14.47 -13.83
C ASN A 106 6.92 -15.53 -12.73
N ASP A 107 5.73 -16.07 -12.47
CA ASP A 107 5.54 -17.23 -11.62
C ASP A 107 5.87 -18.53 -12.35
N ASP A 108 5.79 -19.67 -11.64
CA ASP A 108 6.08 -21.01 -12.21
C ASP A 108 5.14 -21.40 -13.37
N ALA A 109 3.99 -20.72 -13.52
CA ALA A 109 3.04 -20.95 -14.62
C ALA A 109 3.25 -19.97 -15.79
N GLY A 110 4.29 -19.11 -15.74
CA GLY A 110 4.60 -18.12 -16.77
C GLY A 110 3.71 -16.88 -16.73
N ARG A 111 2.96 -16.65 -15.64
CA ARG A 111 2.16 -15.42 -15.46
C ARG A 111 3.02 -14.34 -14.79
N PRO A 112 2.77 -13.04 -15.07
CA PRO A 112 3.41 -11.98 -14.29
C PRO A 112 3.27 -12.22 -12.78
N ALA A 113 4.37 -12.08 -12.04
CA ALA A 113 4.47 -12.48 -10.63
C ALA A 113 3.46 -11.78 -9.70
N MET A 114 3.00 -10.59 -10.09
CA MET A 114 2.02 -9.82 -9.32
C MET A 114 0.56 -10.16 -9.65
N PHE A 115 0.31 -10.96 -10.68
CA PHE A 115 -1.06 -11.39 -11.00
C PHE A 115 -1.65 -12.23 -9.86
N GLY A 116 -2.91 -11.94 -9.53
CA GLY A 116 -3.59 -12.58 -8.41
C GLY A 116 -3.40 -11.89 -7.06
N LYS A 117 -2.56 -10.86 -6.99
CA LYS A 117 -2.41 -10.01 -5.79
C LYS A 117 -3.32 -8.80 -5.87
N VAL A 118 -3.68 -8.26 -4.71
CA VAL A 118 -4.59 -7.12 -4.56
C VAL A 118 -3.84 -5.93 -3.99
N ALA A 119 -4.13 -4.72 -4.48
CA ALA A 119 -3.57 -3.50 -3.91
C ALA A 119 -4.64 -2.55 -3.39
N LEU A 120 -4.36 -1.94 -2.24
CA LEU A 120 -5.11 -0.87 -1.59
C LEU A 120 -4.23 0.38 -1.47
N THR A 121 -4.87 1.54 -1.38
CA THR A 121 -4.18 2.80 -1.06
C THR A 121 -4.74 3.46 0.19
N ALA A 122 -3.86 4.08 0.98
CA ALA A 122 -4.22 4.91 2.13
C ALA A 122 -3.48 6.24 2.04
N VAL A 123 -4.20 7.33 1.84
CA VAL A 123 -3.61 8.65 1.65
C VAL A 123 -4.04 9.59 2.77
N VAL A 124 -3.11 10.28 3.40
CA VAL A 124 -3.43 11.18 4.50
C VAL A 124 -2.65 12.49 4.37
N GLY A 125 -3.35 13.59 4.59
CA GLY A 125 -2.73 14.92 4.61
C GLY A 125 -3.69 15.98 5.12
N ASN A 126 -3.14 17.11 5.55
CA ASN A 126 -3.89 18.32 5.88
C ASN A 126 -3.99 19.26 4.67
N GLU A 127 -3.89 18.73 3.48
CA GLU A 127 -4.08 19.42 2.21
C GLU A 127 -4.74 18.50 1.17
N ASP A 128 -5.30 19.07 0.12
CA ASP A 128 -5.91 18.34 -0.97
C ASP A 128 -4.87 17.60 -1.84
N GLY A 129 -5.29 16.52 -2.46
CA GLY A 129 -4.42 15.71 -3.34
C GLY A 129 -4.70 14.21 -3.31
N ALA A 130 -5.50 13.74 -2.36
CA ALA A 130 -5.71 12.30 -2.16
C ALA A 130 -6.27 11.58 -3.38
N HIS A 131 -7.21 12.17 -4.11
CA HIS A 131 -7.77 11.55 -5.33
C HIS A 131 -6.73 11.43 -6.45
N LYS A 132 -5.91 12.48 -6.63
CA LYS A 132 -4.81 12.44 -7.61
C LYS A 132 -3.81 11.36 -7.24
N ILE A 133 -3.36 11.35 -5.99
CA ILE A 133 -2.38 10.36 -5.50
C ILE A 133 -2.93 8.94 -5.65
N THR A 134 -4.19 8.71 -5.29
CA THR A 134 -4.84 7.41 -5.46
C THR A 134 -4.89 7.00 -6.94
N ALA A 135 -5.19 7.93 -7.85
CA ALA A 135 -5.21 7.64 -9.29
C ALA A 135 -3.81 7.28 -9.82
N ASP A 136 -2.78 8.03 -9.43
CA ASP A 136 -1.39 7.75 -9.82
C ASP A 136 -0.93 6.38 -9.30
N LEU A 137 -1.19 6.07 -8.02
CA LEU A 137 -0.85 4.78 -7.42
C LEU A 137 -1.63 3.62 -8.04
N PHE A 138 -2.94 3.79 -8.27
CA PHE A 138 -3.75 2.75 -8.88
C PHE A 138 -3.30 2.44 -10.31
N GLN A 139 -2.96 3.45 -11.11
CA GLN A 139 -2.43 3.23 -12.44
C GLN A 139 -1.12 2.45 -12.37
N GLY A 140 -0.14 2.92 -11.60
CA GLY A 140 1.15 2.25 -11.50
C GLY A 140 1.06 0.83 -10.95
N LEU A 141 0.30 0.61 -9.88
CA LEU A 141 0.12 -0.72 -9.28
C LEU A 141 -0.63 -1.68 -10.23
N ASN A 142 -1.60 -1.18 -10.99
CA ASN A 142 -2.29 -2.01 -11.98
C ASN A 142 -1.37 -2.40 -13.15
N ASP A 143 -0.54 -1.47 -13.63
CA ASP A 143 0.43 -1.74 -14.69
C ASP A 143 1.46 -2.81 -14.25
N ILE A 144 1.87 -2.79 -12.97
CA ILE A 144 2.74 -3.81 -12.38
C ILE A 144 2.04 -5.19 -12.25
N GLY A 145 0.72 -5.24 -12.28
CA GLY A 145 -0.05 -6.49 -12.27
C GLY A 145 -0.97 -6.70 -11.07
N TYR A 146 -1.05 -5.76 -10.15
CA TYR A 146 -2.02 -5.84 -9.06
C TYR A 146 -3.45 -5.65 -9.55
N THR A 147 -4.38 -6.40 -8.95
CA THR A 147 -5.81 -6.18 -9.13
C THR A 147 -6.33 -5.22 -8.06
N LEU A 148 -7.10 -4.24 -8.47
CA LEU A 148 -7.65 -3.21 -7.58
C LEU A 148 -9.10 -3.56 -7.21
N PRO A 149 -9.46 -3.62 -5.91
CA PRO A 149 -10.83 -3.88 -5.51
C PRO A 149 -11.70 -2.63 -5.71
N ALA A 150 -13.00 -2.83 -5.85
CA ALA A 150 -13.95 -1.73 -5.80
C ALA A 150 -13.80 -0.97 -4.47
N GLN A 151 -13.69 0.36 -4.55
CA GLN A 151 -13.46 1.24 -3.39
C GLN A 151 -12.19 0.88 -2.60
N GLY A 152 -11.13 0.49 -3.31
CA GLY A 152 -9.85 0.06 -2.73
C GLY A 152 -8.97 1.18 -2.19
N GLY A 153 -9.42 2.43 -2.20
CA GLY A 153 -8.68 3.57 -1.65
C GLY A 153 -9.39 4.19 -0.45
N THR A 154 -8.64 4.48 0.59
CA THR A 154 -9.08 5.29 1.72
C THR A 154 -8.22 6.53 1.86
N TYR A 155 -8.80 7.60 2.38
CA TYR A 155 -8.04 8.83 2.61
C TYR A 155 -8.66 9.70 3.69
N TRP A 156 -7.84 10.57 4.24
CA TRP A 156 -8.27 11.71 5.03
C TRP A 156 -7.57 12.98 4.52
N ASN A 157 -8.37 13.99 4.22
CA ASN A 157 -7.89 15.34 3.95
C ASN A 157 -8.35 16.23 5.08
N GLY A 158 -7.39 16.85 5.79
CA GLY A 158 -7.67 17.91 6.72
C GLY A 158 -7.98 19.23 5.99
N GLU A 159 -8.26 20.26 6.78
CA GLU A 159 -8.38 21.62 6.28
C GLU A 159 -6.98 22.19 6.06
N ALA A 160 -6.69 22.64 4.86
CA ALA A 160 -5.40 23.24 4.52
C ALA A 160 -5.11 24.43 5.45
N MET A 161 -3.87 24.53 5.93
CA MET A 161 -3.38 25.58 6.83
C MET A 161 -3.98 25.54 8.26
N SER A 162 -4.80 24.56 8.61
CA SER A 162 -5.35 24.42 9.97
C SER A 162 -4.30 24.04 11.01
N GLY A 163 -3.21 23.37 10.57
CA GLY A 163 -2.18 22.85 11.47
C GLY A 163 -2.61 21.60 12.24
N VAL A 164 -3.75 20.98 11.89
CA VAL A 164 -4.26 19.75 12.51
C VAL A 164 -3.89 18.59 11.61
N ASP A 165 -3.20 17.62 12.17
CA ASP A 165 -2.86 16.35 11.49
C ASP A 165 -3.87 15.25 11.88
N TYR A 166 -3.92 14.18 11.11
CA TYR A 166 -4.79 13.03 11.40
C TYR A 166 -4.53 12.41 12.78
N LEU A 167 -3.28 12.48 13.24
CA LEU A 167 -2.86 12.05 14.58
C LEU A 167 -3.46 12.89 15.72
N ASP A 168 -3.88 14.13 15.44
CA ASP A 168 -4.37 15.07 16.43
C ASP A 168 -5.89 14.96 16.63
N LEU A 169 -6.55 14.09 15.86
CA LEU A 169 -7.99 13.86 15.96
C LEU A 169 -8.33 13.04 17.20
N ASP A 170 -9.31 13.48 17.98
CA ASP A 170 -9.79 12.75 19.16
C ASP A 170 -10.42 11.40 18.83
N GLU A 171 -11.01 11.29 17.61
CA GLU A 171 -11.63 10.05 17.11
C GLU A 171 -11.46 9.92 15.59
N VAL A 172 -11.54 8.69 15.10
CA VAL A 172 -11.51 8.43 13.66
C VAL A 172 -12.81 8.95 13.02
N PRO A 173 -12.73 9.84 12.02
CA PRO A 173 -13.93 10.30 11.34
C PRO A 173 -14.75 9.14 10.77
N SER A 174 -16.05 9.14 10.99
CA SER A 174 -16.95 8.04 10.61
C SER A 174 -16.89 7.70 9.11
N ALA A 175 -16.66 8.69 8.25
CA ALA A 175 -16.45 8.48 6.82
C ALA A 175 -15.17 7.69 6.53
N VAL A 176 -14.08 7.97 7.25
CA VAL A 176 -12.80 7.24 7.11
C VAL A 176 -12.97 5.80 7.61
N ALA A 177 -13.55 5.63 8.80
CA ALA A 177 -13.82 4.29 9.36
C ALA A 177 -14.66 3.42 8.41
N SER A 178 -15.75 3.97 7.87
CA SER A 178 -16.61 3.29 6.90
C SER A 178 -15.88 2.93 5.60
N THR A 179 -14.99 3.81 5.13
CA THR A 179 -14.19 3.56 3.92
C THR A 179 -13.14 2.49 4.18
N ASN A 180 -12.46 2.51 5.35
CA ASN A 180 -11.50 1.48 5.74
C ASN A 180 -12.15 0.09 5.77
N ALA A 181 -13.30 -0.04 6.45
CA ALA A 181 -14.05 -1.30 6.53
C ALA A 181 -14.49 -1.81 5.14
N THR A 182 -14.91 -0.90 4.25
CA THR A 182 -15.33 -1.26 2.89
C THR A 182 -14.13 -1.72 2.05
N ALA A 183 -13.03 -0.98 2.08
CA ALA A 183 -11.81 -1.32 1.33
C ALA A 183 -11.25 -2.68 1.78
N ALA A 184 -11.15 -2.90 3.10
CA ALA A 184 -10.65 -4.14 3.68
C ALA A 184 -11.52 -5.36 3.28
N ARG A 185 -12.85 -5.26 3.46
CA ARG A 185 -13.79 -6.31 3.05
C ARG A 185 -13.67 -6.66 1.58
N ASN A 186 -13.63 -5.64 0.70
CA ASN A 186 -13.58 -5.83 -0.73
C ASN A 186 -12.22 -6.42 -1.16
N ALA A 187 -11.11 -5.99 -0.55
CA ALA A 187 -9.78 -6.54 -0.81
C ALA A 187 -9.68 -8.01 -0.38
N ALA A 188 -10.12 -8.35 0.82
CA ALA A 188 -10.13 -9.73 1.30
C ALA A 188 -11.01 -10.64 0.44
N HIS A 189 -12.18 -10.16 -0.01
CA HIS A 189 -13.04 -10.87 -0.95
C HIS A 189 -12.33 -11.12 -2.28
N LEU A 190 -11.75 -10.08 -2.87
CA LEU A 190 -11.08 -10.16 -4.17
C LEU A 190 -9.86 -11.08 -4.12
N ALA A 191 -9.03 -10.97 -3.08
CA ALA A 191 -7.86 -11.84 -2.90
C ALA A 191 -8.26 -13.32 -2.81
N ARG A 192 -9.35 -13.66 -2.10
CA ARG A 192 -9.88 -15.02 -2.06
C ARG A 192 -10.40 -15.50 -3.43
N ALA A 193 -11.10 -14.63 -4.15
CA ALA A 193 -11.61 -14.95 -5.49
C ALA A 193 -10.47 -15.25 -6.47
N LEU A 194 -9.43 -14.41 -6.48
CA LEU A 194 -8.26 -14.57 -7.34
C LEU A 194 -7.43 -15.83 -6.97
N ARG A 195 -7.32 -16.14 -5.67
CA ARG A 195 -6.67 -17.36 -5.21
C ARG A 195 -7.45 -18.62 -5.64
N GLY A 196 -8.79 -18.55 -5.66
CA GLY A 196 -9.67 -19.65 -6.11
C GLY A 196 -9.79 -19.79 -7.63
N ALA A 197 -9.61 -18.69 -8.37
CA ALA A 197 -9.69 -18.62 -9.82
C ALA A 197 -8.57 -17.70 -10.35
N PRO A 198 -7.32 -18.18 -10.41
CA PRO A 198 -6.19 -17.36 -10.86
C PRO A 198 -6.32 -16.96 -12.32
N TYR A 199 -5.65 -15.87 -12.70
CA TYR A 199 -5.53 -15.46 -14.09
C TYR A 199 -4.96 -16.59 -14.95
N PRO A 200 -5.37 -16.70 -16.22
CA PRO A 200 -4.81 -17.71 -17.13
C PRO A 200 -3.30 -17.48 -17.34
N ALA A 201 -2.58 -18.55 -17.63
CA ALA A 201 -1.22 -18.45 -18.16
C ALA A 201 -1.26 -17.77 -19.54
N GLY A 202 -0.21 -16.99 -19.86
CA GLY A 202 -0.06 -16.31 -21.14
C GLY A 202 0.30 -17.25 -22.29
#